data_c6299c87e89837d3810b9116b5df2c51
#
_entry.id   c6299c87e89837d3810b9116b5df2c51
#
_cell.length_a   1.000
_cell.length_b   1.000
_cell.length_c   1.000
_cell.angle_alpha   90.00
_cell.angle_beta   90.00
_cell.angle_gamma   90.00
#
_symmetry.space_group_name_H-M   'P 1'
#
loop_
_entity.id
_entity.type
_entity.pdbx_description
1 polymer ?
#
loop_
_entity_poly.entity_id
_entity_poly.type
_entity_poly.pdbx_seq_one_letter_code
_entity_poly.pdbx_strand_id
1 'polypeptide(L)'
;NQVLAIRGSYHGKSHSTVAITGQRNWSSTSLYPFNVTYVHGGYRYRSPFGHLSDAEFTAACVADLENMIEVGTAGDIACMIAEPIQGVGGFVTPPDGFFGAMKEVLDRHGILFIADEVQTGWGRTGEHFWGYQSHGITPDIFTFAKGLGNGMAMAGVVASAELMDSLPANSISTF
;
A
#
# COMPACT_ATOMS: atom_id res chain seq x y z
N ASN A 1 9.39 -8.66 11.88
CA ASN A 1 8.30 -7.72 11.59
C ASN A 1 7.51 -8.21 10.38
N GLN A 2 6.23 -7.89 10.35
CA GLN A 2 5.30 -8.29 9.33
C GLN A 2 4.82 -7.08 8.52
N VAL A 3 4.48 -7.29 7.24
CA VAL A 3 3.92 -6.26 6.36
C VAL A 3 2.54 -6.71 5.88
N LEU A 4 1.58 -5.79 5.89
CA LEU A 4 0.30 -5.97 5.22
C LEU A 4 0.40 -5.44 3.79
N ALA A 5 -0.17 -6.15 2.84
CA ALA A 5 -0.26 -5.75 1.44
C ALA A 5 -1.64 -6.03 0.85
N ILE A 6 -2.04 -5.28 -0.16
CA ILE A 6 -3.32 -5.48 -0.84
C ILE A 6 -3.22 -6.65 -1.83
N ARG A 7 -4.24 -7.51 -1.86
CA ARG A 7 -4.38 -8.55 -2.90
C ARG A 7 -4.47 -7.92 -4.28
N GLY A 8 -3.71 -8.46 -5.22
CA GLY A 8 -3.65 -7.93 -6.58
C GLY A 8 -2.76 -6.70 -6.77
N SER A 9 -2.04 -6.25 -5.74
CA SER A 9 -1.10 -5.13 -5.81
C SER A 9 0.18 -5.49 -6.57
N TYR A 10 0.93 -4.45 -6.98
CA TYR A 10 2.25 -4.57 -7.58
C TYR A 10 3.19 -3.48 -7.06
N HIS A 11 4.31 -3.88 -6.45
CA HIS A 11 5.25 -2.95 -5.81
C HIS A 11 6.68 -3.04 -6.33
N GLY A 12 6.93 -3.80 -7.40
CA GLY A 12 8.26 -3.87 -8.02
C GLY A 12 8.86 -5.27 -8.08
N LYS A 13 10.16 -5.34 -8.39
CA LYS A 13 10.88 -6.58 -8.71
C LYS A 13 12.14 -6.82 -7.86
N SER A 14 12.42 -6.02 -6.84
CA SER A 14 13.41 -6.37 -5.84
C SER A 14 12.93 -7.54 -4.98
N HIS A 15 13.82 -8.22 -4.26
CA HIS A 15 13.45 -9.36 -3.42
C HIS A 15 12.34 -9.01 -2.41
N SER A 16 12.45 -7.84 -1.76
CA SER A 16 11.43 -7.37 -0.81
C SER A 16 10.13 -6.97 -1.49
N THR A 17 10.19 -6.26 -2.63
CA THR A 17 8.98 -5.80 -3.32
C THR A 17 8.23 -6.93 -4.02
N VAL A 18 8.90 -7.99 -4.45
CA VAL A 18 8.24 -9.22 -4.94
C VAL A 18 7.44 -9.88 -3.82
N ALA A 19 7.94 -9.86 -2.57
CA ALA A 19 7.23 -10.42 -1.42
C ALA A 19 5.90 -9.71 -1.14
N ILE A 20 5.85 -8.37 -1.28
CA ILE A 20 4.65 -7.57 -1.04
C ILE A 20 3.77 -7.36 -2.29
N THR A 21 4.15 -7.92 -3.44
CA THR A 21 3.35 -7.92 -4.67
C THR A 21 2.28 -9.00 -4.59
N GLY A 22 1.03 -8.60 -4.46
CA GLY A 22 -0.13 -9.47 -4.21
C GLY A 22 -0.66 -10.22 -5.44
N GLN A 23 0.12 -10.29 -6.53
CA GLN A 23 -0.24 -10.96 -7.78
C GLN A 23 0.71 -12.12 -8.12
N ARG A 24 0.16 -13.34 -8.22
CA ARG A 24 0.91 -14.54 -8.54
C ARG A 24 1.78 -14.42 -9.80
N ASN A 25 1.25 -13.84 -10.86
CA ASN A 25 1.96 -13.74 -12.15
C ASN A 25 3.19 -12.82 -12.09
N TRP A 26 3.29 -11.98 -11.07
CA TRP A 26 4.38 -11.04 -10.85
C TRP A 26 5.26 -11.41 -9.67
N SER A 27 4.82 -12.36 -8.85
CA SER A 27 5.58 -12.91 -7.73
C SER A 27 6.33 -14.16 -8.22
N SER A 28 7.64 -14.05 -8.40
CA SER A 28 8.49 -15.09 -9.00
C SER A 28 9.03 -16.11 -7.99
N THR A 29 8.82 -15.89 -6.69
CA THR A 29 9.35 -16.75 -5.62
C THR A 29 8.44 -16.69 -4.40
N SER A 30 8.49 -17.73 -3.57
CA SER A 30 7.90 -17.77 -2.23
C SER A 30 8.94 -17.61 -1.11
N LEU A 31 10.19 -17.36 -1.46
CA LEU A 31 11.26 -17.11 -0.49
C LEU A 31 11.29 -15.62 -0.17
N TYR A 32 10.66 -15.22 0.92
CA TYR A 32 10.52 -13.84 1.31
C TYR A 32 11.42 -13.49 2.52
N PRO A 33 11.94 -12.25 2.56
CA PRO A 33 12.83 -11.83 3.65
C PRO A 33 12.07 -11.52 4.96
N PHE A 34 10.73 -11.42 4.91
CA PHE A 34 9.84 -11.12 6.03
C PHE A 34 8.44 -11.69 5.78
N ASN A 35 7.61 -11.73 6.80
CA ASN A 35 6.23 -12.20 6.69
C ASN A 35 5.35 -11.15 6.02
N VAL A 36 4.47 -11.60 5.12
CA VAL A 36 3.48 -10.75 4.44
C VAL A 36 2.10 -11.36 4.60
N THR A 37 1.14 -10.54 5.01
CA THR A 37 -0.28 -10.89 5.03
C THR A 37 -1.03 -10.05 4.01
N TYR A 38 -1.81 -10.70 3.15
CA TYR A 38 -2.57 -10.03 2.09
C TYR A 38 -4.03 -9.82 2.52
N VAL A 39 -4.43 -8.55 2.55
CA VAL A 39 -5.79 -8.13 2.88
C VAL A 39 -6.60 -7.77 1.65
N HIS A 40 -7.93 -7.66 1.79
CA HIS A 40 -8.79 -7.24 0.70
C HIS A 40 -8.53 -5.77 0.32
N GLY A 41 -8.51 -5.49 -1.00
CA GLY A 41 -8.41 -4.15 -1.56
C GLY A 41 -9.71 -3.73 -2.24
N GLY A 42 -9.68 -2.58 -2.93
CA GLY A 42 -10.84 -1.97 -3.58
C GLY A 42 -11.40 -2.71 -4.80
N TYR A 43 -10.89 -3.89 -5.16
CA TYR A 43 -11.31 -4.63 -6.35
C TYR A 43 -12.61 -5.40 -6.13
N ARG A 44 -13.73 -4.72 -6.24
CA ARG A 44 -15.08 -5.28 -6.01
C ARG A 44 -15.41 -6.45 -6.91
N TYR A 45 -15.06 -6.39 -8.20
CA TYR A 45 -15.46 -7.41 -9.19
C TYR A 45 -15.06 -8.83 -8.82
N ARG A 46 -13.93 -9.03 -8.12
CA ARG A 46 -13.44 -10.34 -7.67
C ARG A 46 -13.40 -10.48 -6.15
N SER A 47 -14.03 -9.56 -5.43
CA SER A 47 -14.14 -9.65 -3.97
C SER A 47 -15.31 -10.52 -3.56
N PRO A 48 -15.21 -11.31 -2.48
CA PRO A 48 -16.36 -11.97 -1.88
C PRO A 48 -17.43 -10.98 -1.41
N PHE A 49 -17.06 -9.72 -1.19
CA PHE A 49 -17.92 -8.61 -0.77
C PHE A 49 -18.47 -7.80 -1.94
N GLY A 50 -18.13 -8.13 -3.19
CA GLY A 50 -18.42 -7.32 -4.38
C GLY A 50 -19.89 -7.07 -4.67
N HIS A 51 -20.80 -7.85 -4.08
CA HIS A 51 -22.24 -7.72 -4.19
C HIS A 51 -22.84 -6.63 -3.27
N LEU A 52 -22.08 -6.12 -2.32
CA LEU A 52 -22.50 -5.10 -1.36
C LEU A 52 -22.48 -3.69 -1.98
N SER A 53 -23.17 -2.71 -1.38
CA SER A 53 -23.01 -1.30 -1.70
C SER A 53 -21.58 -0.81 -1.40
N ASP A 54 -21.18 0.36 -1.88
CA ASP A 54 -19.83 0.89 -1.67
C ASP A 54 -19.48 1.06 -0.19
N ALA A 55 -20.43 1.55 0.60
CA ALA A 55 -20.25 1.72 2.04
C ALA A 55 -20.13 0.38 2.77
N GLU A 56 -21.01 -0.58 2.47
CA GLU A 56 -20.99 -1.93 3.06
C GLU A 56 -19.74 -2.71 2.63
N PHE A 57 -19.32 -2.56 1.37
CA PHE A 57 -18.10 -3.15 0.85
C PHE A 57 -16.87 -2.63 1.61
N THR A 58 -16.78 -1.31 1.79
CA THR A 58 -15.70 -0.69 2.57
C THR A 58 -15.71 -1.19 4.00
N ALA A 59 -16.87 -1.21 4.66
CA ALA A 59 -17.01 -1.72 6.02
C ALA A 59 -16.59 -3.20 6.15
N ALA A 60 -16.96 -4.04 5.18
CA ALA A 60 -16.59 -5.46 5.17
C ALA A 60 -15.06 -5.65 4.99
N CYS A 61 -14.43 -4.86 4.12
CA CYS A 61 -12.97 -4.90 3.94
C CYS A 61 -12.22 -4.39 5.19
N VAL A 62 -12.75 -3.37 5.85
CA VAL A 62 -12.19 -2.83 7.11
C VAL A 62 -12.32 -3.87 8.23
N ALA A 63 -13.46 -4.53 8.35
CA ALA A 63 -13.64 -5.60 9.33
C ALA A 63 -12.71 -6.80 9.08
N ASP A 64 -12.48 -7.15 7.81
CA ASP A 64 -11.49 -8.18 7.44
C ASP A 64 -10.07 -7.75 7.81
N LEU A 65 -9.70 -6.49 7.56
CA LEU A 65 -8.40 -5.94 7.97
C LEU A 65 -8.20 -6.04 9.47
N GLU A 66 -9.17 -5.60 10.26
CA GLU A 66 -9.11 -5.63 11.72
C GLU A 66 -9.00 -7.08 12.25
N ASN A 67 -9.81 -7.99 11.71
CA ASN A 67 -9.73 -9.42 12.05
C ASN A 67 -8.36 -10.03 11.65
N MET A 68 -7.79 -9.64 10.52
CA MET A 68 -6.44 -10.11 10.12
C MET A 68 -5.36 -9.60 11.06
N ILE A 69 -5.45 -8.36 11.53
CA ILE A 69 -4.52 -7.81 12.52
C ILE A 69 -4.60 -8.59 13.83
N GLU A 70 -5.82 -8.84 14.33
CA GLU A 70 -6.04 -9.46 15.65
C GLU A 70 -5.78 -10.97 15.67
N VAL A 71 -6.12 -11.69 14.58
CA VAL A 71 -6.15 -13.16 14.56
C VAL A 71 -5.20 -13.75 13.51
N GLY A 72 -4.98 -13.08 12.40
CA GLY A 72 -4.23 -13.57 11.25
C GLY A 72 -2.75 -13.25 11.25
N THR A 73 -2.25 -12.52 12.26
CA THR A 73 -0.86 -12.06 12.34
C THR A 73 -0.25 -12.36 13.71
N ALA A 74 1.05 -12.16 13.84
CA ALA A 74 1.74 -12.27 15.13
C ALA A 74 1.67 -10.98 15.96
N GLY A 75 1.01 -9.92 15.47
CA GLY A 75 0.87 -8.65 16.16
C GLY A 75 2.07 -7.69 16.04
N ASP A 76 3.17 -8.10 15.40
CA ASP A 76 4.36 -7.27 15.19
C ASP A 76 4.37 -6.61 13.79
N ILE A 77 3.25 -6.05 13.38
CA ILE A 77 3.05 -5.46 12.07
C ILE A 77 3.72 -4.08 12.01
N ALA A 78 4.65 -3.89 11.10
CA ALA A 78 5.35 -2.62 10.91
C ALA A 78 4.54 -1.63 10.08
N CYS A 79 3.96 -2.10 8.96
CA CYS A 79 3.27 -1.24 8.02
C CYS A 79 2.29 -2.01 7.13
N MET A 80 1.41 -1.24 6.49
CA MET A 80 0.62 -1.65 5.34
C MET A 80 1.05 -0.84 4.12
N ILE A 81 1.23 -1.50 2.96
CA ILE A 81 1.51 -0.82 1.69
C ILE A 81 0.34 -0.99 0.72
N ALA A 82 -0.04 0.10 0.05
CA ALA A 82 -1.09 0.10 -0.94
C ALA A 82 -0.85 1.13 -2.06
N GLU A 83 -1.29 0.79 -3.27
CA GLU A 83 -1.42 1.74 -4.38
C GLU A 83 -2.76 2.49 -4.21
N PRO A 84 -2.82 3.84 -4.26
CA PRO A 84 -4.08 4.59 -4.23
C PRO A 84 -5.07 4.17 -5.33
N ILE A 85 -4.53 3.81 -6.50
CA ILE A 85 -5.21 3.12 -7.60
C ILE A 85 -4.31 1.97 -8.01
N GLN A 86 -4.80 0.74 -7.92
CA GLN A 86 -4.01 -0.44 -8.29
C GLN A 86 -3.75 -0.46 -9.80
N GLY A 87 -2.51 -0.21 -10.22
CA GLY A 87 -2.14 -0.15 -11.64
C GLY A 87 -2.16 -1.53 -12.31
N VAL A 88 -1.18 -2.37 -12.01
CA VAL A 88 -1.04 -3.74 -12.58
C VAL A 88 -2.22 -4.64 -12.18
N GLY A 89 -2.87 -4.36 -11.06
CA GLY A 89 -4.07 -5.05 -10.59
C GLY A 89 -5.30 -4.86 -11.48
N GLY A 90 -5.26 -3.92 -12.44
CA GLY A 90 -6.33 -3.69 -13.40
C GLY A 90 -6.90 -2.26 -13.38
N PHE A 91 -6.12 -1.28 -12.98
CA PHE A 91 -6.53 0.11 -12.81
C PHE A 91 -7.75 0.26 -11.89
N VAL A 92 -7.65 -0.42 -10.76
CA VAL A 92 -8.74 -0.50 -9.79
C VAL A 92 -8.74 0.73 -8.89
N THR A 93 -9.80 1.52 -9.00
CA THR A 93 -10.09 2.63 -8.08
C THR A 93 -11.01 2.10 -6.97
N PRO A 94 -10.62 2.18 -5.70
CA PRO A 94 -11.49 1.80 -4.60
C PRO A 94 -12.63 2.81 -4.42
N PRO A 95 -13.72 2.44 -3.72
CA PRO A 95 -14.78 3.37 -3.36
C PRO A 95 -14.27 4.59 -2.57
N ASP A 96 -15.01 5.69 -2.64
CA ASP A 96 -14.72 6.89 -1.86
C ASP A 96 -14.65 6.56 -0.36
N GLY A 97 -13.66 7.13 0.33
CA GLY A 97 -13.44 6.90 1.77
C GLY A 97 -12.80 5.55 2.13
N PHE A 98 -12.56 4.65 1.16
CA PHE A 98 -12.00 3.31 1.42
C PHE A 98 -10.68 3.37 2.20
N PHE A 99 -9.70 4.13 1.72
CA PHE A 99 -8.41 4.24 2.40
C PHE A 99 -8.47 5.08 3.68
N GLY A 100 -9.41 6.02 3.78
CA GLY A 100 -9.68 6.71 5.04
C GLY A 100 -10.06 5.75 6.15
N ALA A 101 -11.05 4.90 5.89
CA ALA A 101 -11.51 3.89 6.85
C ALA A 101 -10.42 2.84 7.18
N MET A 102 -9.64 2.41 6.19
CA MET A 102 -8.48 1.53 6.43
C MET A 102 -7.43 2.20 7.33
N LYS A 103 -7.10 3.47 7.06
CA LYS A 103 -6.09 4.20 7.83
C LYS A 103 -6.51 4.40 9.30
N GLU A 104 -7.79 4.63 9.57
CA GLU A 104 -8.29 4.70 10.95
C GLU A 104 -8.01 3.41 11.74
N VAL A 105 -8.12 2.23 11.11
CA VAL A 105 -7.75 0.95 11.73
C VAL A 105 -6.25 0.92 11.98
N LEU A 106 -5.45 1.21 10.97
CA LEU A 106 -3.99 1.16 11.08
C LEU A 106 -3.47 2.09 12.19
N ASP A 107 -4.02 3.31 12.28
CA ASP A 107 -3.66 4.29 13.31
C ASP A 107 -3.97 3.79 14.72
N ARG A 108 -5.13 3.14 14.93
CA ARG A 108 -5.47 2.54 16.24
C ARG A 108 -4.48 1.46 16.68
N HIS A 109 -3.90 0.74 15.72
CA HIS A 109 -2.92 -0.32 16.00
C HIS A 109 -1.46 0.12 15.89
N GLY A 110 -1.20 1.41 15.62
CA GLY A 110 0.17 1.94 15.47
C GLY A 110 0.90 1.40 14.23
N ILE A 111 0.17 1.01 13.18
CA ILE A 111 0.69 0.44 11.94
C ILE A 111 0.85 1.57 10.92
N LEU A 112 2.06 1.74 10.38
CA LEU A 112 2.35 2.77 9.38
C LEU A 112 1.65 2.48 8.04
N PHE A 113 1.13 3.52 7.38
CA PHE A 113 0.58 3.41 6.03
C PHE A 113 1.57 3.94 4.98
N ILE A 114 1.93 3.08 4.03
CA ILE A 114 2.79 3.42 2.89
C ILE A 114 1.93 3.54 1.63
N ALA A 115 1.85 4.74 1.06
CA ALA A 115 1.22 4.95 -0.24
C ALA A 115 2.24 4.73 -1.37
N ASP A 116 1.98 3.75 -2.22
CA ASP A 116 2.75 3.53 -3.44
C ASP A 116 2.23 4.43 -4.57
N GLU A 117 2.87 5.59 -4.73
CA GLU A 117 2.54 6.62 -5.72
C GLU A 117 3.27 6.43 -7.05
N VAL A 118 3.93 5.31 -7.25
CA VAL A 118 4.70 5.02 -8.47
C VAL A 118 3.85 5.13 -9.73
N GLN A 119 2.57 4.79 -9.67
CA GLN A 119 1.63 4.92 -10.78
C GLN A 119 0.78 6.19 -10.70
N THR A 120 0.36 6.60 -9.50
CA THR A 120 -0.67 7.63 -9.27
C THR A 120 -0.12 9.04 -9.07
N GLY A 121 1.17 9.17 -8.76
CA GLY A 121 1.81 10.46 -8.53
C GLY A 121 1.98 11.32 -9.79
N TRP A 122 2.48 12.52 -9.60
CA TRP A 122 2.83 13.49 -10.64
C TRP A 122 1.62 14.00 -11.43
N GLY A 123 0.49 14.20 -10.77
CA GLY A 123 -0.74 14.69 -11.40
C GLY A 123 -1.44 13.68 -12.29
N ARG A 124 -1.10 12.38 -12.21
CA ARG A 124 -1.70 11.32 -13.04
C ARG A 124 -3.20 11.20 -12.87
N THR A 125 -3.73 11.49 -11.69
CA THR A 125 -5.16 11.42 -11.36
C THR A 125 -5.96 12.65 -11.82
N GLY A 126 -5.29 13.72 -12.24
CA GLY A 126 -5.90 14.94 -12.77
C GLY A 126 -6.04 16.05 -11.72
N GLU A 127 -6.89 15.90 -10.73
CA GLU A 127 -7.18 16.94 -9.73
C GLU A 127 -6.09 17.10 -8.65
N HIS A 128 -5.35 16.03 -8.40
CA HIS A 128 -4.36 15.97 -7.33
C HIS A 128 -2.96 15.66 -7.85
N PHE A 129 -1.94 16.19 -7.18
CA PHE A 129 -0.53 15.91 -7.52
C PHE A 129 -0.13 14.49 -7.10
N TRP A 130 -0.61 14.03 -5.93
CA TRP A 130 -0.44 12.68 -5.42
C TRP A 130 -1.78 11.97 -5.33
N GLY A 131 -1.82 10.68 -5.69
CA GLY A 131 -3.06 9.91 -5.72
C GLY A 131 -3.71 9.74 -4.34
N TYR A 132 -2.95 9.65 -3.25
CA TYR A 132 -3.49 9.55 -1.90
C TYR A 132 -4.37 10.75 -1.51
N GLN A 133 -4.15 11.92 -2.13
CA GLN A 133 -4.93 13.13 -1.86
C GLN A 133 -6.40 12.96 -2.27
N SER A 134 -6.68 12.17 -3.32
CA SER A 134 -8.06 11.87 -3.75
C SER A 134 -8.84 11.06 -2.71
N HIS A 135 -8.14 10.39 -1.79
CA HIS A 135 -8.74 9.62 -0.70
C HIS A 135 -8.86 10.42 0.62
N GLY A 136 -8.43 11.69 0.62
CA GLY A 136 -8.49 12.57 1.80
C GLY A 136 -7.58 12.13 2.96
N ILE A 137 -6.53 11.35 2.68
CA ILE A 137 -5.60 10.83 3.68
C ILE A 137 -4.22 11.48 3.57
N THR A 138 -3.44 11.38 4.63
CA THR A 138 -1.99 11.64 4.64
C THR A 138 -1.30 10.35 5.03
N PRO A 139 -0.50 9.73 4.13
CA PRO A 139 0.26 8.54 4.46
C PRO A 139 1.45 8.90 5.37
N ASP A 140 1.94 7.93 6.14
CA ASP A 140 3.17 8.09 6.94
C ASP A 140 4.41 8.08 6.06
N ILE A 141 4.35 7.29 4.98
CA ILE A 141 5.41 7.16 3.98
C ILE A 141 4.75 7.11 2.59
N PHE A 142 5.37 7.71 1.59
CA PHE A 142 5.01 7.43 0.20
C PHE A 142 6.22 7.26 -0.70
N THR A 143 6.07 6.40 -1.72
CA THR A 143 7.10 6.08 -2.69
C THR A 143 6.70 6.54 -4.08
N PHE A 144 7.65 6.97 -4.89
CA PHE A 144 7.38 7.45 -6.23
C PHE A 144 8.54 7.15 -7.21
N ALA A 145 8.22 7.04 -8.48
CA ALA A 145 9.18 6.77 -9.56
C ALA A 145 8.61 7.23 -10.91
N LYS A 146 8.78 6.43 -11.95
CA LYS A 146 8.23 6.58 -13.32
C LYS A 146 8.34 8.01 -13.86
N GLY A 147 7.29 8.82 -13.76
CA GLY A 147 7.24 10.18 -14.28
C GLY A 147 8.32 11.13 -13.77
N LEU A 148 8.85 10.89 -12.57
CA LEU A 148 9.94 11.66 -11.98
C LEU A 148 11.14 11.77 -12.92
N GLY A 149 11.56 10.65 -13.51
CA GLY A 149 12.81 10.56 -14.24
C GLY A 149 12.76 11.04 -15.69
N ASN A 150 11.57 11.30 -16.24
CA ASN A 150 11.38 11.68 -17.66
C ASN A 150 12.23 10.82 -18.62
N GLY A 151 12.23 9.51 -18.41
CA GLY A 151 13.02 8.52 -19.17
C GLY A 151 14.29 8.03 -18.45
N MET A 152 14.74 8.70 -17.40
CA MET A 152 15.84 8.24 -16.55
C MET A 152 15.33 7.36 -15.42
N ALA A 153 16.16 6.42 -14.95
CA ALA A 153 15.82 5.55 -13.82
C ALA A 153 15.96 6.31 -12.50
N MET A 154 14.88 6.94 -12.07
CA MET A 154 14.81 7.70 -10.82
C MET A 154 13.64 7.24 -9.96
N ALA A 155 13.84 7.22 -8.66
CA ALA A 155 12.81 6.93 -7.66
C ALA A 155 13.11 7.69 -6.37
N GLY A 156 12.13 7.79 -5.50
CA GLY A 156 12.28 8.40 -4.20
C GLY A 156 11.26 7.89 -3.19
N VAL A 157 11.52 8.22 -1.94
CA VAL A 157 10.66 7.98 -0.81
C VAL A 157 10.59 9.25 0.03
N VAL A 158 9.43 9.53 0.57
CA VAL A 158 9.19 10.61 1.54
C VAL A 158 8.53 10.01 2.77
N ALA A 159 9.00 10.43 3.94
CA ALA A 159 8.40 10.10 5.22
C ALA A 159 8.46 11.34 6.14
N SER A 160 7.83 11.27 7.30
CA SER A 160 7.96 12.31 8.32
C SER A 160 9.41 12.44 8.80
N ALA A 161 9.79 13.64 9.26
CA ALA A 161 11.14 13.85 9.83
C ALA A 161 11.40 12.89 11.00
N GLU A 162 10.40 12.65 11.85
CA GLU A 162 10.50 11.71 12.98
C GLU A 162 10.89 10.29 12.54
N LEU A 163 10.25 9.77 11.47
CA LEU A 163 10.58 8.45 10.92
C LEU A 163 11.98 8.45 10.29
N MET A 164 12.34 9.49 9.54
CA MET A 164 13.65 9.58 8.89
C MET A 164 14.78 9.72 9.91
N ASP A 165 14.58 10.51 10.96
CA ASP A 165 15.57 10.75 12.02
C ASP A 165 15.77 9.53 12.95
N SER A 166 14.80 8.59 12.95
CA SER A 166 14.92 7.32 13.68
C SER A 166 15.89 6.32 13.04
N LEU A 167 16.27 6.54 11.78
CA LEU A 167 17.20 5.64 11.09
C LEU A 167 18.61 5.74 11.68
N PRO A 168 19.28 4.59 11.95
CA PRO A 168 20.67 4.60 12.36
C PRO A 168 21.57 5.30 11.35
N ALA A 169 22.67 5.87 11.82
CA ALA A 169 23.69 6.46 10.94
C ALA A 169 24.13 5.45 9.85
N ASN A 170 24.26 5.92 8.63
CA ASN A 170 24.62 5.11 7.44
C ASN A 170 23.56 4.08 7.00
N SER A 171 22.30 4.19 7.45
CA SER A 171 21.21 3.34 6.95
C SER A 171 20.94 3.54 5.45
N ILE A 172 21.26 4.73 4.93
CA ILE A 172 21.14 5.09 3.52
C ILE A 172 22.53 5.52 3.02
N SER A 173 23.01 4.90 1.95
CA SER A 173 24.28 5.23 1.32
C SER A 173 24.08 5.48 -0.17
N THR A 174 24.90 6.35 -0.75
CA THR A 174 24.89 6.69 -2.18
C THR A 174 25.90 5.88 -3.00
N PHE A 175 26.65 4.99 -2.37
CA PHE A 175 27.66 4.11 -3.00
C PHE A 175 27.91 2.85 -2.19
#